data_15f914c3c56e7aa0e82db34916deeb43
#
_entry.id   15f914c3c56e7aa0e82db34916deeb43
#
_cell.length_a   1.000
_cell.length_b   1.000
_cell.length_c   1.000
_cell.angle_alpha   90.00
_cell.angle_beta   90.00
_cell.angle_gamma   90.00
#
_symmetry.space_group_name_H-M   'P 1'
#
loop_
_entity.id
_entity.type
_entity.pdbx_description
1 polymer ?
#
loop_
_entity_poly.entity_id
_entity_poly.type
_entity_poly.pdbx_seq_one_letter_code
_entity_poly.pdbx_strand_id
1 'polypeptide(L)'
;VAAIPEALSSIVTIVQAMGTQKMAKENAIIKELKAVESLGCVSVICSDKTGTLTQNKMTVVDHVAGDEEALVLAMALCSDAELDPDSHDAVGEPTECALVNDAYKHGMAKNDLKARYVRVAEAPFDSMRKMMSTVHQTEGGQIVQFTKGAPDEVLKRCTRVMEGGQAVPMTDEIRAAILKSNKSMADRALRVLCAAKRDW
;
A
#
# COMPACT_ATOMS: atom_id res chain seq x y z
N VAL A 1 -33.99 -55.59 -17.14
CA VAL A 1 -32.76 -54.89 -17.51
C VAL A 1 -33.15 -53.43 -17.78
N ALA A 2 -32.82 -52.55 -16.86
CA ALA A 2 -33.03 -51.12 -17.03
C ALA A 2 -32.11 -50.62 -18.15
N ALA A 3 -32.68 -50.12 -19.24
CA ALA A 3 -31.94 -49.43 -20.28
C ALA A 3 -31.43 -48.11 -19.69
N ILE A 4 -30.21 -48.09 -19.20
CA ILE A 4 -29.52 -46.83 -18.93
C ILE A 4 -29.26 -46.21 -20.31
N PRO A 5 -29.81 -45.05 -20.64
CA PRO A 5 -29.59 -44.43 -21.94
C PRO A 5 -28.07 -44.17 -22.09
N GLU A 6 -27.43 -44.85 -23.07
CA GLU A 6 -26.00 -44.69 -23.38
C GLU A 6 -25.61 -43.24 -23.64
N ALA A 7 -26.60 -42.44 -24.03
CA ALA A 7 -26.46 -40.98 -24.25
C ALA A 7 -26.34 -40.16 -22.95
N LEU A 8 -26.66 -40.70 -21.76
CA LEU A 8 -26.71 -39.91 -20.53
C LEU A 8 -25.34 -39.29 -20.18
N SER A 9 -24.28 -40.09 -20.28
CA SER A 9 -22.90 -39.60 -20.00
C SER A 9 -22.50 -38.48 -20.99
N SER A 10 -22.88 -38.62 -22.25
CA SER A 10 -22.60 -37.60 -23.28
C SER A 10 -23.36 -36.33 -23.00
N ILE A 11 -24.62 -36.42 -22.62
CA ILE A 11 -25.47 -35.27 -22.27
C ILE A 11 -24.90 -34.52 -21.06
N VAL A 12 -24.51 -35.25 -20.01
CA VAL A 12 -23.87 -34.64 -18.81
C VAL A 12 -22.61 -33.88 -19.20
N THR A 13 -21.73 -34.49 -20.01
CA THR A 13 -20.49 -33.84 -20.46
C THR A 13 -20.76 -32.59 -21.28
N ILE A 14 -21.78 -32.62 -22.18
CA ILE A 14 -22.15 -31.44 -22.97
C ILE A 14 -22.66 -30.31 -22.06
N VAL A 15 -23.53 -30.63 -21.09
CA VAL A 15 -24.07 -29.64 -20.15
C VAL A 15 -22.95 -29.03 -19.29
N GLN A 16 -22.03 -29.86 -18.81
CA GLN A 16 -20.85 -29.37 -18.07
C GLN A 16 -19.97 -28.47 -18.93
N ALA A 17 -19.72 -28.81 -20.19
CA ALA A 17 -18.95 -28.00 -21.12
C ALA A 17 -19.64 -26.66 -21.42
N MET A 18 -20.95 -26.64 -21.60
CA MET A 18 -21.72 -25.40 -21.76
C MET A 18 -21.67 -24.53 -20.50
N GLY A 19 -21.77 -25.14 -19.32
CA GLY A 19 -21.61 -24.47 -18.03
C GLY A 19 -20.23 -23.83 -17.89
N THR A 20 -19.18 -24.58 -18.20
CA THR A 20 -17.79 -24.10 -18.18
C THR A 20 -17.59 -22.91 -19.15
N GLN A 21 -18.12 -23.01 -20.35
CA GLN A 21 -18.07 -21.92 -21.34
C GLN A 21 -18.74 -20.62 -20.82
N LYS A 22 -19.89 -20.77 -20.15
CA LYS A 22 -20.59 -19.63 -19.55
C LYS A 22 -19.78 -19.04 -18.40
N MET A 23 -19.20 -19.88 -17.54
CA MET A 23 -18.33 -19.43 -16.44
C MET A 23 -17.07 -18.74 -16.96
N ALA A 24 -16.46 -19.20 -18.04
CA ALA A 24 -15.31 -18.56 -18.66
C ALA A 24 -15.62 -17.15 -19.18
N LYS A 25 -16.85 -16.90 -19.66
CA LYS A 25 -17.29 -15.56 -20.03
C LYS A 25 -17.38 -14.59 -18.84
N GLU A 26 -17.59 -15.12 -17.65
CA GLU A 26 -17.60 -14.39 -16.38
C GLU A 26 -16.20 -14.41 -15.71
N ASN A 27 -15.13 -14.66 -16.48
CA ASN A 27 -13.74 -14.71 -16.03
C ASN A 27 -13.42 -15.81 -15.00
N ALA A 28 -14.29 -16.84 -14.87
CA ALA A 28 -14.04 -17.98 -14.01
C ALA A 28 -13.30 -19.08 -14.78
N ILE A 29 -12.07 -19.43 -14.33
CA ILE A 29 -11.24 -20.45 -14.97
C ILE A 29 -11.50 -21.80 -14.31
N ILE A 30 -12.08 -22.75 -15.06
CA ILE A 30 -12.31 -24.12 -14.62
C ILE A 30 -11.17 -25.02 -15.12
N LYS A 31 -10.45 -25.65 -14.22
CA LYS A 31 -9.36 -26.57 -14.55
C LYS A 31 -9.84 -28.01 -14.79
N GLU A 32 -10.92 -28.41 -14.12
CA GLU A 32 -11.48 -29.75 -14.22
C GLU A 32 -13.00 -29.68 -14.40
N LEU A 33 -13.54 -30.32 -15.46
CA LEU A 33 -14.97 -30.31 -15.75
C LEU A 33 -15.83 -30.88 -14.61
N LYS A 34 -15.35 -31.91 -13.90
CA LYS A 34 -16.05 -32.50 -12.76
C LYS A 34 -16.24 -31.52 -11.57
N ALA A 35 -15.36 -30.52 -11.45
CA ALA A 35 -15.43 -29.53 -10.39
C ALA A 35 -16.67 -28.60 -10.52
N VAL A 36 -17.22 -28.46 -11.73
CA VAL A 36 -18.40 -27.63 -11.99
C VAL A 36 -19.63 -28.13 -11.23
N GLU A 37 -19.80 -29.47 -11.15
CA GLU A 37 -20.90 -30.09 -10.42
C GLU A 37 -20.77 -29.82 -8.90
N SER A 38 -19.54 -29.96 -8.36
CA SER A 38 -19.27 -29.72 -6.94
C SER A 38 -19.50 -28.27 -6.54
N LEU A 39 -19.23 -27.29 -7.43
CA LEU A 39 -19.47 -25.87 -7.18
C LEU A 39 -20.95 -25.54 -6.92
N GLY A 40 -21.87 -26.27 -7.56
CA GLY A 40 -23.31 -26.09 -7.34
C GLY A 40 -23.80 -26.57 -5.97
N CYS A 41 -22.99 -27.35 -5.25
CA CYS A 41 -23.34 -27.97 -3.96
C CYS A 41 -22.60 -27.36 -2.78
N VAL A 42 -21.78 -26.31 -2.96
CA VAL A 42 -21.03 -25.70 -1.86
C VAL A 42 -21.95 -24.95 -0.91
N SER A 43 -21.75 -25.15 0.37
CA SER A 43 -22.48 -24.47 1.45
C SER A 43 -21.62 -23.44 2.18
N VAL A 44 -20.30 -23.45 1.97
CA VAL A 44 -19.36 -22.55 2.61
C VAL A 44 -18.37 -22.04 1.56
N ILE A 45 -18.17 -20.74 1.49
CA ILE A 45 -17.17 -20.07 0.64
C ILE A 45 -16.12 -19.44 1.54
N CYS A 46 -14.87 -19.88 1.41
CA CYS A 46 -13.71 -19.26 2.06
C CYS A 46 -13.01 -18.37 1.03
N SER A 47 -12.93 -17.07 1.32
CA SER A 47 -12.29 -16.10 0.43
C SER A 47 -11.13 -15.41 1.16
N ASP A 48 -9.97 -15.29 0.48
CA ASP A 48 -8.93 -14.38 0.94
C ASP A 48 -9.38 -12.94 0.71
N LYS A 49 -9.01 -12.04 1.64
CA LYS A 49 -9.40 -10.64 1.56
C LYS A 49 -8.64 -9.91 0.46
N THR A 50 -7.31 -10.09 0.44
CA THR A 50 -6.43 -9.25 -0.36
C THR A 50 -6.42 -9.68 -1.83
N GLY A 51 -6.74 -8.76 -2.74
CA GLY A 51 -6.81 -9.03 -4.17
C GLY A 51 -8.04 -9.82 -4.64
N THR A 52 -8.91 -10.25 -3.70
CA THR A 52 -10.16 -10.95 -4.01
C THR A 52 -11.36 -10.08 -3.62
N LEU A 53 -11.47 -9.72 -2.35
CA LEU A 53 -12.52 -8.82 -1.85
C LEU A 53 -12.10 -7.35 -1.94
N THR A 54 -10.82 -7.08 -2.14
CA THR A 54 -10.23 -5.75 -2.31
C THR A 54 -9.41 -5.71 -3.59
N GLN A 55 -9.21 -4.52 -4.14
CA GLN A 55 -8.40 -4.32 -5.35
C GLN A 55 -6.89 -4.38 -5.09
N ASN A 56 -6.46 -4.64 -3.85
CA ASN A 56 -5.05 -4.53 -3.43
C ASN A 56 -4.43 -3.17 -3.78
N LYS A 57 -5.23 -2.11 -3.78
CA LYS A 57 -4.84 -0.73 -4.08
C LYS A 57 -5.02 0.12 -2.83
N MET A 58 -3.97 0.85 -2.47
CA MET A 58 -4.00 1.83 -1.39
C MET A 58 -4.05 3.24 -1.97
N THR A 59 -4.64 4.17 -1.24
CA THR A 59 -4.69 5.59 -1.61
C THR A 59 -4.56 6.41 -0.34
N VAL A 60 -3.75 7.47 -0.37
CA VAL A 60 -3.70 8.45 0.71
C VAL A 60 -5.01 9.24 0.71
N VAL A 61 -5.64 9.37 1.85
CA VAL A 61 -6.97 10.00 2.01
C VAL A 61 -6.96 11.18 2.98
N ASP A 62 -5.90 11.32 3.79
CA ASP A 62 -5.84 12.36 4.81
C ASP A 62 -4.37 12.62 5.20
N HIS A 63 -4.04 13.88 5.49
CA HIS A 63 -2.75 14.32 6.02
C HIS A 63 -2.96 15.06 7.35
N VAL A 64 -2.08 14.83 8.31
CA VAL A 64 -1.99 15.61 9.55
C VAL A 64 -0.55 16.02 9.74
N ALA A 65 -0.22 17.24 9.33
CA ALA A 65 1.15 17.75 9.41
C ALA A 65 1.13 19.27 9.63
N GLY A 66 2.12 19.79 10.34
CA GLY A 66 2.38 21.22 10.40
C GLY A 66 3.13 21.73 9.16
N ASP A 67 3.65 20.82 8.35
CA ASP A 67 4.28 21.06 7.03
C ASP A 67 3.94 19.85 6.13
N GLU A 68 2.91 20.01 5.33
CA GLU A 68 2.40 18.94 4.46
C GLU A 68 3.36 18.63 3.30
N GLU A 69 4.02 19.65 2.76
CA GLU A 69 4.97 19.49 1.66
C GLU A 69 6.19 18.66 2.13
N ALA A 70 6.71 18.95 3.31
CA ALA A 70 7.78 18.18 3.92
C ALA A 70 7.36 16.73 4.25
N LEU A 71 6.12 16.51 4.66
CA LEU A 71 5.57 15.17 4.89
C LEU A 71 5.53 14.35 3.60
N VAL A 72 4.94 14.90 2.56
CA VAL A 72 4.77 14.24 1.26
C VAL A 72 6.12 13.92 0.62
N LEU A 73 7.07 14.88 0.66
CA LEU A 73 8.46 14.69 0.23
C LEU A 73 9.13 13.51 0.95
N ALA A 74 9.06 13.50 2.29
CA ALA A 74 9.68 12.47 3.11
C ALA A 74 9.09 11.07 2.83
N MET A 75 7.78 10.98 2.67
CA MET A 75 7.07 9.73 2.37
C MET A 75 7.43 9.19 0.98
N ALA A 76 7.54 10.04 -0.03
CA ALA A 76 7.94 9.64 -1.39
C ALA A 76 9.40 9.15 -1.44
N LEU A 77 10.32 9.90 -0.83
CA LEU A 77 11.74 9.55 -0.83
C LEU A 77 12.05 8.31 0.02
N CYS A 78 11.33 8.13 1.14
CA CYS A 78 11.46 6.95 1.99
C CYS A 78 10.55 5.81 1.50
N SER A 79 10.56 5.50 0.21
CA SER A 79 9.76 4.45 -0.45
C SER A 79 10.58 3.79 -1.56
N ASP A 80 10.33 2.49 -1.82
CA ASP A 80 10.98 1.72 -2.88
C ASP A 80 10.13 1.67 -4.15
N ALA A 81 8.83 1.96 -4.07
CA ALA A 81 7.97 2.07 -5.24
C ALA A 81 8.49 3.14 -6.22
N GLU A 82 8.45 2.87 -7.51
CA GLU A 82 8.92 3.75 -8.57
C GLU A 82 7.73 4.31 -9.36
N LEU A 83 7.86 5.55 -9.83
CA LEU A 83 6.85 6.17 -10.69
C LEU A 83 7.14 5.76 -12.14
N ASP A 84 6.18 5.10 -12.77
CA ASP A 84 6.26 4.76 -14.19
C ASP A 84 6.17 6.06 -15.03
N PRO A 85 7.13 6.31 -15.93
CA PRO A 85 7.20 7.56 -16.68
C PRO A 85 6.08 7.72 -17.72
N ASP A 86 5.50 6.61 -18.21
CA ASP A 86 4.49 6.62 -19.27
C ASP A 86 3.08 6.70 -18.68
N SER A 87 2.77 5.86 -17.69
CA SER A 87 1.45 5.82 -17.06
C SER A 87 1.27 6.82 -15.93
N HIS A 88 2.36 7.33 -15.37
CA HIS A 88 2.37 8.16 -14.15
C HIS A 88 1.75 7.48 -12.91
N ASP A 89 1.63 6.16 -12.94
CA ASP A 89 1.24 5.35 -11.79
C ASP A 89 2.47 4.75 -11.11
N ALA A 90 2.44 4.65 -9.79
CA ALA A 90 3.53 4.03 -9.05
C ALA A 90 3.44 2.50 -9.11
N VAL A 91 4.59 1.85 -9.24
CA VAL A 91 4.77 0.40 -9.29
C VAL A 91 5.61 -0.05 -8.10
N GLY A 92 5.10 -1.00 -7.32
CA GLY A 92 5.75 -1.52 -6.12
C GLY A 92 4.76 -2.05 -5.09
N GLU A 93 5.15 -2.00 -3.82
CA GLU A 93 4.26 -2.37 -2.70
C GLU A 93 3.09 -1.37 -2.61
N PRO A 94 1.84 -1.85 -2.43
CA PRO A 94 0.65 -1.00 -2.50
C PRO A 94 0.66 0.24 -1.60
N THR A 95 1.19 0.12 -0.38
CA THR A 95 1.28 1.26 0.54
C THR A 95 2.26 2.31 0.02
N GLU A 96 3.40 1.88 -0.51
CA GLU A 96 4.40 2.78 -1.07
C GLU A 96 3.95 3.42 -2.38
N CYS A 97 3.25 2.65 -3.23
CA CYS A 97 2.60 3.20 -4.42
C CYS A 97 1.63 4.33 -4.07
N ALA A 98 0.86 4.18 -2.98
CA ALA A 98 -0.04 5.24 -2.52
C ALA A 98 0.72 6.52 -2.17
N LEU A 99 1.86 6.42 -1.48
CA LEU A 99 2.68 7.56 -1.08
C LEU A 99 3.33 8.26 -2.29
N VAL A 100 3.83 7.49 -3.26
CA VAL A 100 4.45 8.02 -4.48
C VAL A 100 3.41 8.68 -5.39
N ASN A 101 2.23 8.06 -5.55
CA ASN A 101 1.13 8.64 -6.30
C ASN A 101 0.58 9.90 -5.64
N ASP A 102 0.58 9.97 -4.33
CA ASP A 102 0.19 11.16 -3.58
C ASP A 102 1.18 12.31 -3.80
N ALA A 103 2.48 12.04 -3.72
CA ALA A 103 3.52 13.02 -4.04
C ALA A 103 3.38 13.55 -5.48
N TYR A 104 3.09 12.69 -6.45
CA TYR A 104 2.86 13.11 -7.83
C TYR A 104 1.67 14.07 -7.96
N LYS A 105 0.56 13.83 -7.22
CA LYS A 105 -0.60 14.75 -7.18
C LYS A 105 -0.26 16.11 -6.58
N HIS A 106 0.73 16.17 -5.68
CA HIS A 106 1.26 17.41 -5.11
C HIS A 106 2.34 18.07 -5.98
N GLY A 107 2.53 17.62 -7.22
CA GLY A 107 3.53 18.15 -8.15
C GLY A 107 4.97 17.70 -7.85
N MET A 108 5.14 16.70 -6.99
CA MET A 108 6.44 16.15 -6.59
C MET A 108 6.65 14.78 -7.25
N ALA A 109 7.03 14.77 -8.54
CA ALA A 109 7.35 13.53 -9.23
C ALA A 109 8.59 12.87 -8.61
N LYS A 110 8.49 11.59 -8.24
CA LYS A 110 9.57 10.87 -7.57
C LYS A 110 10.87 10.85 -8.38
N ASN A 111 10.77 10.81 -9.71
CA ASN A 111 11.94 10.83 -10.59
C ASN A 111 12.74 12.14 -10.44
N ASP A 112 12.05 13.28 -10.34
CA ASP A 112 12.67 14.59 -10.13
C ASP A 112 13.24 14.70 -8.70
N LEU A 113 12.53 14.16 -7.72
CA LEU A 113 13.00 14.11 -6.34
C LEU A 113 14.28 13.29 -6.21
N LYS A 114 14.39 12.15 -6.90
CA LYS A 114 15.60 11.31 -6.90
C LYS A 114 16.83 12.02 -7.50
N ALA A 115 16.62 12.91 -8.46
CA ALA A 115 17.72 13.72 -9.02
C ALA A 115 18.25 14.73 -7.99
N ARG A 116 17.37 15.32 -7.17
CA ARG A 116 17.73 16.32 -6.14
C ARG A 116 18.18 15.71 -4.80
N TYR A 117 17.74 14.49 -4.52
CA TYR A 117 18.00 13.75 -3.28
C TYR A 117 18.52 12.36 -3.63
N VAL A 118 19.82 12.26 -3.84
CA VAL A 118 20.46 10.99 -4.22
C VAL A 118 20.50 10.05 -3.01
N ARG A 119 19.83 8.88 -3.09
CA ARG A 119 19.87 7.88 -2.02
C ARG A 119 21.27 7.29 -1.91
N VAL A 120 21.88 7.42 -0.75
CA VAL A 120 23.26 6.96 -0.46
C VAL A 120 23.29 5.78 0.52
N ALA A 121 22.26 5.61 1.36
CA ALA A 121 22.13 4.48 2.27
C ALA A 121 20.67 4.24 2.63
N GLU A 122 20.39 3.05 3.14
CA GLU A 122 19.06 2.69 3.64
C GLU A 122 19.14 1.70 4.81
N ALA A 123 18.09 1.69 5.61
CA ALA A 123 17.72 0.61 6.51
C ALA A 123 16.32 0.17 6.12
N PRO A 124 16.16 -0.98 5.43
CA PRO A 124 14.89 -1.47 4.93
C PRO A 124 13.85 -1.62 6.04
N PHE A 125 12.60 -1.80 5.65
CA PHE A 125 11.53 -2.05 6.61
C PHE A 125 11.82 -3.28 7.45
N ASP A 126 11.72 -3.10 8.75
CA ASP A 126 11.89 -4.15 9.73
C ASP A 126 10.63 -4.22 10.62
N SER A 127 10.02 -5.39 10.71
CA SER A 127 8.77 -5.60 11.45
C SER A 127 8.92 -5.44 12.97
N MET A 128 10.12 -5.64 13.50
CA MET A 128 10.41 -5.42 14.93
C MET A 128 10.56 -3.93 15.22
N ARG A 129 11.21 -3.19 14.32
CA ARG A 129 11.34 -1.73 14.39
C ARG A 129 10.06 -1.00 13.96
N LYS A 130 9.23 -1.63 13.12
CA LYS A 130 8.03 -1.08 12.47
C LYS A 130 8.31 0.20 11.68
N MET A 131 9.48 0.33 11.11
CA MET A 131 9.90 1.50 10.33
C MET A 131 10.97 1.15 9.32
N MET A 132 11.10 2.01 8.32
CA MET A 132 12.18 2.02 7.34
C MET A 132 12.83 3.40 7.35
N SER A 133 14.10 3.47 6.96
CA SER A 133 14.83 4.73 6.83
C SER A 133 15.65 4.75 5.57
N THR A 134 15.71 5.90 4.92
CA THR A 134 16.57 6.16 3.76
C THR A 134 17.40 7.39 4.01
N VAL A 135 18.66 7.36 3.56
CA VAL A 135 19.61 8.47 3.69
C VAL A 135 19.90 9.02 2.31
N HIS A 136 19.84 10.31 2.18
CA HIS A 136 19.99 11.00 0.90
C HIS A 136 21.02 12.11 1.00
N GLN A 137 21.74 12.32 -0.09
CA GLN A 137 22.56 13.50 -0.30
C GLN A 137 21.79 14.51 -1.15
N THR A 138 21.66 15.73 -0.66
CA THR A 138 21.04 16.85 -1.41
C THR A 138 22.01 17.41 -2.45
N GLU A 139 21.53 18.19 -3.41
CA GLU A 139 22.36 18.91 -4.38
C GLU A 139 23.43 19.80 -3.73
N GLY A 140 23.14 20.33 -2.53
CA GLY A 140 24.09 21.10 -1.74
C GLY A 140 25.12 20.27 -0.94
N GLY A 141 25.11 18.94 -1.11
CA GLY A 141 26.01 18.02 -0.41
C GLY A 141 25.60 17.70 1.03
N GLN A 142 24.51 18.24 1.53
CA GLN A 142 24.00 17.93 2.87
C GLN A 142 23.43 16.51 2.91
N ILE A 143 23.61 15.84 4.04
CA ILE A 143 23.06 14.51 4.27
C ILE A 143 21.78 14.65 5.08
N VAL A 144 20.70 14.06 4.55
CA VAL A 144 19.37 14.02 5.19
C VAL A 144 18.88 12.59 5.26
N GLN A 145 18.32 12.21 6.40
CA GLN A 145 17.64 10.94 6.60
C GLN A 145 16.15 11.16 6.69
N PHE A 146 15.40 10.37 5.95
CA PHE A 146 13.96 10.24 6.13
C PHE A 146 13.63 8.88 6.74
N THR A 147 12.66 8.85 7.64
CA THR A 147 12.20 7.62 8.29
C THR A 147 10.68 7.60 8.22
N LYS A 148 10.09 6.52 7.71
CA LYS A 148 8.64 6.27 7.77
C LYS A 148 8.35 5.03 8.61
N GLY A 149 7.22 5.03 9.30
CA GLY A 149 6.82 3.87 10.09
C GLY A 149 5.56 4.09 10.92
N ALA A 150 5.35 3.18 11.86
CA ALA A 150 4.25 3.27 12.80
C ALA A 150 4.41 4.51 13.69
N PRO A 151 3.34 5.35 13.84
CA PRO A 151 3.43 6.61 14.57
C PRO A 151 3.95 6.46 16.00
N ASP A 152 3.52 5.44 16.70
CA ASP A 152 3.94 5.13 18.08
C ASP A 152 5.44 4.87 18.18
N GLU A 153 6.05 4.24 17.19
CA GLU A 153 7.47 3.92 17.19
C GLU A 153 8.34 5.08 16.69
N VAL A 154 7.90 5.78 15.65
CA VAL A 154 8.63 6.94 15.11
C VAL A 154 8.65 8.09 16.12
N LEU A 155 7.51 8.41 16.74
CA LEU A 155 7.40 9.49 17.73
C LEU A 155 8.30 9.31 18.96
N LYS A 156 8.58 8.07 19.40
CA LYS A 156 9.51 7.81 20.51
C LYS A 156 10.93 8.35 20.26
N ARG A 157 11.29 8.50 18.98
CA ARG A 157 12.60 8.93 18.53
C ARG A 157 12.65 10.42 18.12
N CYS A 158 11.50 11.07 18.07
CA CYS A 158 11.40 12.47 17.69
C CYS A 158 11.55 13.40 18.90
N THR A 159 12.45 14.36 18.77
CA THR A 159 12.68 15.45 19.77
C THR A 159 12.11 16.78 19.32
N ARG A 160 11.70 16.88 18.05
CA ARG A 160 11.14 18.08 17.42
C ARG A 160 9.97 17.70 16.51
N VAL A 161 9.15 18.67 16.20
CA VAL A 161 8.05 18.56 15.21
C VAL A 161 8.18 19.72 14.21
N MET A 162 7.80 19.45 12.95
CA MET A 162 7.73 20.50 11.92
C MET A 162 6.42 21.28 12.09
N GLU A 163 6.54 22.60 12.17
CA GLU A 163 5.41 23.52 12.30
C GLU A 163 5.72 24.79 11.50
N GLY A 164 4.92 25.07 10.46
CA GLY A 164 5.14 26.23 9.59
C GLY A 164 6.53 26.27 8.94
N GLY A 165 7.08 25.13 8.52
CA GLY A 165 8.40 25.03 7.90
C GLY A 165 9.58 25.08 8.88
N GLN A 166 9.32 25.16 10.18
CA GLN A 166 10.37 25.21 11.22
C GLN A 166 10.28 24.02 12.16
N ALA A 167 11.43 23.54 12.63
CA ALA A 167 11.50 22.46 13.60
C ALA A 167 11.43 23.05 15.04
N VAL A 168 10.27 22.88 15.68
CA VAL A 168 10.04 23.30 17.08
C VAL A 168 10.23 22.12 18.04
N PRO A 169 10.53 22.36 19.32
CA PRO A 169 10.66 21.27 20.30
C PRO A 169 9.37 20.48 20.46
N MET A 170 9.50 19.15 20.59
CA MET A 170 8.38 18.26 20.87
C MET A 170 8.01 18.39 22.35
N THR A 171 6.81 18.92 22.64
CA THR A 171 6.24 18.91 24.00
C THR A 171 5.34 17.70 24.21
N ASP A 172 4.99 17.42 25.46
CA ASP A 172 4.09 16.32 25.79
C ASP A 172 2.67 16.58 25.24
N GLU A 173 2.24 17.84 25.20
CA GLU A 173 0.96 18.23 24.61
C GLU A 173 0.92 17.98 23.11
N ILE A 174 1.99 18.35 22.37
CA ILE A 174 2.11 18.12 20.93
C ILE A 174 2.13 16.62 20.66
N ARG A 175 2.92 15.85 21.43
CA ARG A 175 2.97 14.40 21.34
C ARG A 175 1.61 13.75 21.55
N ALA A 176 0.89 14.19 22.58
CA ALA A 176 -0.46 13.71 22.89
C ALA A 176 -1.46 14.05 21.77
N ALA A 177 -1.35 15.26 21.18
CA ALA A 177 -2.20 15.67 20.07
C ALA A 177 -1.97 14.80 18.81
N ILE A 178 -0.72 14.50 18.46
CA ILE A 178 -0.37 13.62 17.34
C ILE A 178 -0.91 12.19 17.58
N LEU A 179 -0.72 11.64 18.78
CA LEU A 179 -1.24 10.31 19.12
C LEU A 179 -2.76 10.26 19.13
N LYS A 180 -3.43 11.35 19.52
CA LYS A 180 -4.89 11.47 19.44
C LYS A 180 -5.36 11.48 17.97
N SER A 181 -4.68 12.20 17.08
CA SER A 181 -4.96 12.19 15.65
C SER A 181 -4.74 10.81 15.04
N ASN A 182 -3.64 10.14 15.39
CA ASN A 182 -3.38 8.76 14.98
C ASN A 182 -4.52 7.82 15.40
N LYS A 183 -4.97 7.92 16.67
CA LYS A 183 -6.09 7.12 17.16
C LYS A 183 -7.37 7.41 16.38
N SER A 184 -7.70 8.68 16.14
CA SER A 184 -8.89 9.08 15.39
C SER A 184 -8.91 8.53 13.96
N MET A 185 -7.76 8.51 13.27
CA MET A 185 -7.63 7.89 11.96
C MET A 185 -7.76 6.37 12.03
N ALA A 186 -7.13 5.73 13.01
CA ALA A 186 -7.21 4.29 13.21
C ALA A 186 -8.65 3.83 13.54
N ASP A 187 -9.40 4.62 14.31
CA ASP A 187 -10.82 4.36 14.62
C ASP A 187 -11.71 4.42 13.35
N ARG A 188 -11.24 5.12 12.29
CA ARG A 188 -11.84 5.13 10.94
C ARG A 188 -11.34 3.97 10.06
N ALA A 189 -10.65 2.99 10.63
CA ALA A 189 -10.02 1.86 9.91
C ALA A 189 -8.96 2.28 8.87
N LEU A 190 -8.33 3.44 9.04
CA LEU A 190 -7.24 3.90 8.18
C LEU A 190 -5.90 3.30 8.64
N ARG A 191 -5.04 2.96 7.68
CA ARG A 191 -3.63 2.68 7.95
C ARG A 191 -2.91 4.01 8.11
N VAL A 192 -2.33 4.26 9.27
CA VAL A 192 -1.61 5.50 9.56
C VAL A 192 -0.11 5.26 9.50
N LEU A 193 0.61 6.16 8.83
CA LEU A 193 2.06 6.20 8.79
C LEU A 193 2.54 7.57 9.29
N CYS A 194 3.70 7.57 9.91
CA CYS A 194 4.39 8.78 10.35
C CYS A 194 5.72 8.91 9.59
N ALA A 195 6.08 10.14 9.22
CA ALA A 195 7.41 10.46 8.71
C ALA A 195 8.19 11.29 9.73
N ALA A 196 9.50 11.07 9.74
CA ALA A 196 10.46 11.90 10.46
C ALA A 196 11.67 12.21 9.58
N LYS A 197 12.29 13.36 9.82
CA LYS A 197 13.50 13.83 9.15
C LYS A 197 14.61 14.01 10.18
N ARG A 198 15.85 13.74 9.75
CA ARG A 198 17.07 14.07 10.49
C ARG A 198 18.12 14.62 9.54
N ASP A 199 18.66 15.76 9.85
CA ASP A 199 19.84 16.32 9.19
C ASP A 199 21.11 15.84 9.92
N TRP A 200 22.16 15.49 9.14
CA TRP A 200 23.44 14.96 9.63
C TRP A 200 24.57 15.96 9.44
#